data_4c774bcc511cfbd12a894c41b3e50913
#
_entry.id   4c774bcc511cfbd12a894c41b3e50913
#
_cell.length_a   1.000
_cell.length_b   1.000
_cell.length_c   1.000
_cell.angle_alpha   90.00
_cell.angle_beta   90.00
_cell.angle_gamma   90.00
#
_symmetry.space_group_name_H-M   'P 1'
#
loop_
_entity.id
_entity.type
_entity.pdbx_description
1 polymer ?
#
loop_
_entity_poly.entity_id
_entity_poly.type
_entity_poly.pdbx_seq_one_letter_code
_entity_poly.pdbx_strand_id
1 'polypeptide(L)'
;MLNKKMEQSLNEQMNRELYSAYLYMSMSSYCTNKGLKGFANWFMVQYHEEMFHAMKFYEYINLQGGRAILKAISQPPSAFESPLDMFNKTLEHEQFITKSINELMELAMAEKDHATQIILQWYVTEQVEEESNDNELISQLKIIKDDPQGIMLLDRELTGRMTTVPTEFSKGLQVAIKVAGA
;
A
#
# COMPACT_ATOMS: atom_id res chain seq x y z
N MET A 1 1.96 -26.81 -0.44
CA MET A 1 1.09 -26.36 0.68
C MET A 1 1.92 -25.50 1.59
N LEU A 2 1.41 -24.34 1.97
CA LEU A 2 2.07 -23.47 2.96
C LEU A 2 2.29 -24.20 4.28
N ASN A 3 3.47 -24.04 4.90
CA ASN A 3 3.61 -24.44 6.28
C ASN A 3 2.88 -23.45 7.21
N LYS A 4 2.55 -23.87 8.41
CA LYS A 4 1.75 -23.08 9.35
C LYS A 4 2.37 -21.70 9.69
N LYS A 5 3.71 -21.65 9.79
CA LYS A 5 4.42 -20.41 10.13
C LYS A 5 4.33 -19.40 8.98
N MET A 6 4.54 -19.86 7.73
CA MET A 6 4.40 -19.01 6.55
C MET A 6 2.95 -18.55 6.37
N GLU A 7 1.96 -19.46 6.50
CA GLU A 7 0.54 -19.11 6.43
C GLU A 7 0.18 -18.01 7.45
N GLN A 8 0.64 -18.14 8.69
CA GLN A 8 0.41 -17.12 9.71
C GLN A 8 1.04 -15.79 9.33
N SER A 9 2.29 -15.78 8.88
CA SER A 9 3.01 -14.56 8.53
C SER A 9 2.41 -13.85 7.31
N LEU A 10 1.95 -14.59 6.29
CA LEU A 10 1.23 -14.05 5.15
C LEU A 10 -0.14 -13.45 5.54
N ASN A 11 -0.85 -14.08 6.47
CA ASN A 11 -2.09 -13.52 7.02
C ASN A 11 -1.84 -12.21 7.80
N GLU A 12 -0.75 -12.13 8.56
CA GLU A 12 -0.34 -10.88 9.21
C GLU A 12 -0.07 -9.78 8.19
N GLN A 13 0.67 -10.11 7.11
CA GLN A 13 0.96 -9.13 6.07
C GLN A 13 -0.30 -8.69 5.34
N MET A 14 -1.15 -9.60 4.92
CA MET A 14 -2.44 -9.26 4.32
C MET A 14 -3.23 -8.26 5.19
N ASN A 15 -3.21 -8.45 6.51
CA ASN A 15 -3.90 -7.53 7.42
C ASN A 15 -3.19 -6.16 7.52
N ARG A 16 -1.87 -6.10 7.33
CA ARG A 16 -1.11 -4.83 7.26
C ARG A 16 -1.49 -4.04 6.01
N GLU A 17 -1.56 -4.69 4.84
CA GLU A 17 -2.00 -4.04 3.58
C GLU A 17 -3.45 -3.50 3.71
N LEU A 18 -4.34 -4.27 4.33
CA LEU A 18 -5.71 -3.78 4.62
C LEU A 18 -5.70 -2.57 5.55
N TYR A 19 -4.78 -2.50 6.52
CA TYR A 19 -4.60 -1.32 7.36
C TYR A 19 -4.03 -0.15 6.55
N SER A 20 -3.04 -0.37 5.67
CA SER A 20 -2.50 0.64 4.76
C SER A 20 -3.62 1.29 3.94
N ALA A 21 -4.45 0.46 3.30
CA ALA A 21 -5.62 0.95 2.56
C ALA A 21 -6.54 1.81 3.44
N TYR A 22 -6.83 1.37 4.65
CA TYR A 22 -7.70 2.10 5.57
C TYR A 22 -7.07 3.42 6.05
N LEU A 23 -5.75 3.45 6.26
CA LEU A 23 -4.97 4.64 6.58
C LEU A 23 -5.05 5.67 5.43
N TYR A 24 -4.81 5.24 4.19
CA TYR A 24 -4.84 6.13 3.03
C TYR A 24 -6.24 6.64 2.71
N MET A 25 -7.27 5.84 2.93
CA MET A 25 -8.66 6.34 2.84
C MET A 25 -8.95 7.42 3.89
N SER A 26 -8.41 7.29 5.11
CA SER A 26 -8.52 8.32 6.15
C SER A 26 -7.80 9.62 5.74
N MET A 27 -6.58 9.51 5.19
CA MET A 27 -5.82 10.65 4.67
C MET A 27 -6.55 11.34 3.51
N SER A 28 -7.11 10.59 2.57
CA SER A 28 -7.93 11.12 1.48
C SER A 28 -9.13 11.91 1.99
N SER A 29 -9.85 11.38 2.98
CA SER A 29 -10.99 12.05 3.61
C SER A 29 -10.57 13.36 4.28
N TYR A 30 -9.44 13.37 4.99
CA TYR A 30 -8.90 14.59 5.61
C TYR A 30 -8.56 15.65 4.55
N CYS A 31 -7.86 15.29 3.47
CA CYS A 31 -7.54 16.18 2.36
C CYS A 31 -8.79 16.75 1.69
N THR A 32 -9.81 15.92 1.48
CA THR A 32 -11.11 16.34 0.94
C THR A 32 -11.74 17.42 1.82
N ASN A 33 -11.73 17.23 3.13
CA ASN A 33 -12.26 18.21 4.09
C ASN A 33 -11.48 19.55 4.08
N LYS A 34 -10.18 19.50 3.77
CA LYS A 34 -9.30 20.68 3.63
C LYS A 34 -9.38 21.35 2.26
N GLY A 35 -10.13 20.80 1.30
CA GLY A 35 -10.24 21.31 -0.07
C GLY A 35 -9.05 20.96 -0.97
N LEU A 36 -8.15 20.07 -0.53
CA LEU A 36 -6.99 19.59 -1.25
C LEU A 36 -7.34 18.35 -2.09
N LYS A 37 -7.98 18.58 -3.23
CA LYS A 37 -8.55 17.51 -4.07
C LYS A 37 -7.51 16.63 -4.73
N GLY A 38 -6.36 17.18 -5.08
CA GLY A 38 -5.26 16.43 -5.68
C GLY A 38 -4.59 15.49 -4.66
N PHE A 39 -4.29 15.99 -3.47
CA PHE A 39 -3.81 15.14 -2.37
C PHE A 39 -4.83 14.07 -2.00
N ALA A 40 -6.13 14.42 -1.96
CA ALA A 40 -7.19 13.46 -1.72
C ALA A 40 -7.22 12.36 -2.80
N ASN A 41 -7.04 12.73 -4.07
CA ASN A 41 -6.93 11.78 -5.18
C ASN A 41 -5.71 10.88 -5.03
N TRP A 42 -4.55 11.44 -4.69
CA TRP A 42 -3.31 10.68 -4.52
C TRP A 42 -3.49 9.58 -3.47
N PHE A 43 -4.02 9.91 -2.29
CA PHE A 43 -4.29 8.94 -1.23
C PHE A 43 -5.42 7.95 -1.58
N MET A 44 -6.38 8.35 -2.41
CA MET A 44 -7.41 7.41 -2.87
C MET A 44 -6.84 6.40 -3.88
N VAL A 45 -5.87 6.81 -4.70
CA VAL A 45 -5.13 5.88 -5.56
C VAL A 45 -4.34 4.89 -4.71
N GLN A 46 -3.60 5.37 -3.70
CA GLN A 46 -2.90 4.48 -2.74
C GLN A 46 -3.86 3.48 -2.08
N TYR A 47 -5.04 3.92 -1.63
CA TYR A 47 -6.06 3.02 -1.09
C TYR A 47 -6.37 1.85 -2.06
N HIS A 48 -6.52 2.12 -3.35
CA HIS A 48 -6.81 1.07 -4.34
C HIS A 48 -5.61 0.14 -4.54
N GLU A 49 -4.41 0.67 -4.55
CA GLU A 49 -3.16 -0.09 -4.68
C GLU A 49 -2.99 -1.02 -3.48
N GLU A 50 -3.18 -0.55 -2.26
CA GLU A 50 -3.10 -1.35 -1.04
C GLU A 50 -4.19 -2.44 -0.95
N MET A 51 -5.40 -2.12 -1.39
CA MET A 51 -6.46 -3.14 -1.52
C MET A 51 -6.05 -4.24 -2.50
N PHE A 52 -5.40 -3.89 -3.60
CA PHE A 52 -4.87 -4.88 -4.55
C PHE A 52 -3.73 -5.71 -3.93
N HIS A 53 -2.82 -5.10 -3.17
CA HIS A 53 -1.77 -5.80 -2.43
C HIS A 53 -2.38 -6.83 -1.46
N ALA A 54 -3.34 -6.42 -0.65
CA ALA A 54 -4.05 -7.32 0.25
C ALA A 54 -4.73 -8.48 -0.49
N MET A 55 -5.37 -8.20 -1.62
CA MET A 55 -6.05 -9.23 -2.42
C MET A 55 -5.10 -10.23 -3.06
N LYS A 56 -3.89 -9.83 -3.46
CA LYS A 56 -2.85 -10.75 -3.93
C LYS A 56 -2.45 -11.74 -2.84
N PHE A 57 -2.25 -11.29 -1.59
CA PHE A 57 -1.98 -12.19 -0.46
C PHE A 57 -3.18 -13.11 -0.19
N TYR A 58 -4.40 -12.57 -0.18
CA TYR A 58 -5.63 -13.33 0.01
C TYR A 58 -5.74 -14.49 -0.98
N GLU A 59 -5.57 -14.19 -2.28
CA GLU A 59 -5.65 -15.20 -3.34
C GLU A 59 -4.52 -16.22 -3.23
N TYR A 60 -3.29 -15.76 -2.98
CA TYR A 60 -2.13 -16.64 -2.85
C TYR A 60 -2.27 -17.63 -1.69
N ILE A 61 -2.68 -17.16 -0.50
CA ILE A 61 -2.88 -18.02 0.66
C ILE A 61 -3.89 -19.13 0.34
N ASN A 62 -5.04 -18.77 -0.25
CA ASN A 62 -6.07 -19.75 -0.60
C ASN A 62 -5.61 -20.71 -1.73
N LEU A 63 -4.90 -20.21 -2.74
CA LEU A 63 -4.36 -21.03 -3.84
C LEU A 63 -3.35 -22.07 -3.34
N GLN A 64 -2.57 -21.73 -2.32
CA GLN A 64 -1.59 -22.63 -1.71
C GLN A 64 -2.21 -23.61 -0.69
N GLY A 65 -3.55 -23.65 -0.59
CA GLY A 65 -4.28 -24.56 0.30
C GLY A 65 -4.29 -24.13 1.77
N GLY A 66 -3.89 -22.87 2.04
CA GLY A 66 -4.06 -22.21 3.32
C GLY A 66 -5.45 -21.57 3.46
N ARG A 67 -5.65 -20.81 4.52
CA ARG A 67 -6.86 -20.04 4.77
C ARG A 67 -6.52 -18.58 5.06
N ALA A 68 -7.07 -17.66 4.28
CA ALA A 68 -7.02 -16.24 4.58
C ALA A 68 -7.91 -15.94 5.80
N ILE A 69 -7.32 -15.38 6.86
CA ILE A 69 -7.97 -15.06 8.11
C ILE A 69 -7.91 -13.56 8.33
N LEU A 70 -9.08 -12.92 8.30
CA LEU A 70 -9.20 -11.49 8.52
C LEU A 70 -9.18 -11.16 10.01
N LYS A 71 -8.34 -10.22 10.40
CA LYS A 71 -8.24 -9.72 11.77
C LYS A 71 -8.92 -8.36 11.91
N ALA A 72 -9.05 -7.88 13.13
CA ALA A 72 -9.48 -6.51 13.38
C ALA A 72 -8.46 -5.52 12.80
N ILE A 73 -8.94 -4.47 12.13
CA ILE A 73 -8.14 -3.36 11.65
C ILE A 73 -8.24 -2.23 12.66
N SER A 74 -7.09 -1.69 13.08
CA SER A 74 -7.03 -0.57 14.02
C SER A 74 -7.57 0.71 13.39
N GLN A 75 -8.12 1.61 14.21
CA GLN A 75 -8.53 2.92 13.75
C GLN A 75 -7.28 3.73 13.34
N PRO A 76 -7.23 4.26 12.11
CA PRO A 76 -6.12 5.11 11.67
C PRO A 76 -6.24 6.52 12.24
N PRO A 77 -5.15 7.33 12.22
CA PRO A 77 -5.22 8.75 12.51
C PRO A 77 -6.28 9.44 11.64
N SER A 78 -6.98 10.43 12.21
CA SER A 78 -8.02 11.20 11.52
C SER A 78 -7.66 12.69 11.36
N ALA A 79 -6.52 13.13 11.90
CA ALA A 79 -6.03 14.51 11.81
C ALA A 79 -4.53 14.53 11.55
N PHE A 80 -4.10 15.50 10.74
CA PHE A 80 -2.72 15.67 10.30
C PHE A 80 -2.35 17.16 10.36
N GLU A 81 -1.07 17.48 10.55
CA GLU A 81 -0.61 18.87 10.72
C GLU A 81 -0.51 19.61 9.38
N SER A 82 0.01 18.94 8.35
CA SER A 82 0.23 19.51 7.03
C SER A 82 0.35 18.40 5.97
N PRO A 83 0.32 18.75 4.67
CA PRO A 83 0.65 17.80 3.61
C PRO A 83 2.03 17.14 3.80
N LEU A 84 3.04 17.91 4.21
CA LEU A 84 4.38 17.39 4.47
C LEU A 84 4.37 16.38 5.65
N ASP A 85 3.63 16.65 6.72
CA ASP A 85 3.47 15.71 7.84
C ASP A 85 2.80 14.41 7.38
N MET A 86 1.79 14.51 6.52
CA MET A 86 1.13 13.32 5.97
C MET A 86 2.10 12.45 5.18
N PHE A 87 2.87 13.02 4.25
CA PHE A 87 3.84 12.24 3.46
C PHE A 87 5.02 11.72 4.27
N ASN A 88 5.47 12.40 5.31
CA ASN A 88 6.45 11.84 6.24
C ASN A 88 5.89 10.61 6.96
N LYS A 89 4.62 10.64 7.39
CA LYS A 89 3.94 9.50 8.02
C LYS A 89 3.68 8.36 7.04
N THR A 90 3.40 8.69 5.77
CA THR A 90 3.29 7.71 4.69
C THR A 90 4.61 6.98 4.50
N LEU A 91 5.72 7.71 4.32
CA LEU A 91 7.05 7.12 4.16
C LEU A 91 7.46 6.25 5.37
N GLU A 92 7.19 6.72 6.60
CA GLU A 92 7.45 5.91 7.81
C GLU A 92 6.64 4.61 7.80
N HIS A 93 5.40 4.66 7.34
CA HIS A 93 4.55 3.49 7.21
C HIS A 93 5.05 2.56 6.11
N GLU A 94 5.40 3.07 4.91
CA GLU A 94 5.95 2.26 3.82
C GLU A 94 7.27 1.58 4.22
N GLN A 95 8.15 2.26 4.94
CA GLN A 95 9.36 1.66 5.49
C GLN A 95 9.07 0.53 6.47
N PHE A 96 8.00 0.64 7.26
CA PHE A 96 7.53 -0.46 8.10
C PHE A 96 7.02 -1.64 7.26
N ILE A 97 6.27 -1.39 6.18
CA ILE A 97 5.81 -2.42 5.23
C ILE A 97 7.00 -3.08 4.53
N THR A 98 7.94 -2.30 4.00
CA THR A 98 9.19 -2.79 3.39
C THR A 98 9.93 -3.76 4.33
N LYS A 99 10.11 -3.36 5.59
CA LYS A 99 10.74 -4.23 6.58
C LYS A 99 9.97 -5.54 6.75
N SER A 100 8.65 -5.48 6.82
CA SER A 100 7.83 -6.68 7.03
C SER A 100 7.83 -7.61 5.81
N ILE A 101 7.87 -7.06 4.58
CA ILE A 101 8.04 -7.85 3.35
C ILE A 101 9.41 -8.53 3.33
N ASN A 102 10.47 -7.83 3.70
CA ASN A 102 11.81 -8.42 3.79
C ASN A 102 11.87 -9.56 4.83
N GLU A 103 11.23 -9.39 6.00
CA GLU A 103 11.12 -10.45 7.01
C GLU A 103 10.35 -11.69 6.47
N LEU A 104 9.32 -11.49 5.65
CA LEU A 104 8.61 -12.58 4.94
C LEU A 104 9.53 -13.28 3.93
N MET A 105 10.31 -12.52 3.17
CA MET A 105 11.27 -13.08 2.20
C MET A 105 12.32 -13.93 2.91
N GLU A 106 12.90 -13.44 4.01
CA GLU A 106 13.85 -14.20 4.82
C GLU A 106 13.24 -15.51 5.35
N LEU A 107 11.99 -15.46 5.80
CA LEU A 107 11.26 -16.64 6.23
C LEU A 107 11.08 -17.64 5.07
N ALA A 108 10.66 -17.16 3.88
CA ALA A 108 10.48 -17.99 2.70
C ALA A 108 11.79 -18.65 2.25
N MET A 109 12.91 -17.95 2.37
CA MET A 109 14.25 -18.47 2.09
C MET A 109 14.64 -19.55 3.10
N ALA A 110 14.44 -19.29 4.39
CA ALA A 110 14.76 -20.24 5.46
C ALA A 110 13.95 -21.55 5.35
N GLU A 111 12.68 -21.45 4.97
CA GLU A 111 11.78 -22.59 4.77
C GLU A 111 11.93 -23.25 3.38
N LYS A 112 12.79 -22.70 2.50
CA LYS A 112 12.96 -23.12 1.10
C LYS A 112 11.64 -23.11 0.30
N ASP A 113 10.77 -22.17 0.64
CA ASP A 113 9.48 -21.97 -0.04
C ASP A 113 9.66 -21.08 -1.27
N HIS A 114 10.09 -21.69 -2.36
CA HIS A 114 10.38 -20.98 -3.61
C HIS A 114 9.14 -20.35 -4.23
N ALA A 115 7.95 -20.93 -4.03
CA ALA A 115 6.70 -20.34 -4.55
C ALA A 115 6.39 -19.02 -3.83
N THR A 116 6.55 -18.97 -2.51
CA THR A 116 6.38 -17.74 -1.74
C THR A 116 7.46 -16.72 -2.08
N GLN A 117 8.71 -17.12 -2.30
CA GLN A 117 9.77 -16.20 -2.74
C GLN A 117 9.40 -15.49 -4.06
N ILE A 118 8.86 -16.23 -5.04
CA ILE A 118 8.48 -15.66 -6.35
C ILE A 118 7.41 -14.58 -6.21
N ILE A 119 6.37 -14.82 -5.43
CA ILE A 119 5.33 -13.79 -5.25
C ILE A 119 5.84 -12.59 -4.44
N LEU A 120 6.70 -12.82 -3.45
CA LEU A 120 7.27 -11.75 -2.64
C LEU A 120 8.26 -10.86 -3.42
N GLN A 121 8.91 -11.35 -4.48
CA GLN A 121 9.76 -10.52 -5.35
C GLN A 121 9.01 -9.33 -5.93
N TRP A 122 7.75 -9.52 -6.30
CA TRP A 122 6.91 -8.43 -6.78
C TRP A 122 6.73 -7.35 -5.69
N TYR A 123 6.41 -7.76 -4.44
CA TYR A 123 6.27 -6.81 -3.33
C TYR A 123 7.58 -6.09 -2.99
N VAL A 124 8.72 -6.77 -3.07
CA VAL A 124 10.03 -6.13 -2.87
C VAL A 124 10.26 -5.03 -3.92
N THR A 125 9.88 -5.27 -5.18
CA THR A 125 9.99 -4.26 -6.25
C THR A 125 9.03 -3.11 -6.03
N GLU A 126 7.78 -3.41 -5.64
CA GLU A 126 6.74 -2.42 -5.36
C GLU A 126 7.17 -1.47 -4.24
N GLN A 127 7.70 -1.99 -3.13
CA GLN A 127 8.15 -1.16 -2.02
C GLN A 127 9.28 -0.19 -2.40
N VAL A 128 10.13 -0.53 -3.37
CA VAL A 128 11.13 0.40 -3.91
C VAL A 128 10.45 1.58 -4.62
N GLU A 129 9.37 1.32 -5.35
CA GLU A 129 8.58 2.35 -6.03
C GLU A 129 7.81 3.21 -5.03
N GLU A 130 7.14 2.60 -4.03
CA GLU A 130 6.37 3.31 -3.01
C GLU A 130 7.24 4.30 -2.21
N GLU A 131 8.39 3.86 -1.69
CA GLU A 131 9.31 4.73 -0.98
C GLU A 131 9.90 5.83 -1.88
N SER A 132 10.13 5.53 -3.17
CA SER A 132 10.62 6.52 -4.14
C SER A 132 9.59 7.62 -4.40
N ASN A 133 8.34 7.26 -4.61
CA ASN A 133 7.22 8.17 -4.83
C ASN A 133 7.00 9.11 -3.62
N ASP A 134 7.04 8.55 -2.42
CA ASP A 134 6.92 9.33 -1.19
C ASP A 134 8.09 10.32 -1.03
N ASN A 135 9.32 9.87 -1.25
CA ASN A 135 10.51 10.72 -1.15
C ASN A 135 10.50 11.87 -2.18
N GLU A 136 9.98 11.63 -3.38
CA GLU A 136 9.81 12.67 -4.39
C GLU A 136 8.85 13.75 -3.91
N LEU A 137 7.67 13.39 -3.43
CA LEU A 137 6.67 14.34 -2.92
C LEU A 137 7.13 15.06 -1.66
N ILE A 138 7.81 14.37 -0.75
CA ILE A 138 8.44 15.00 0.43
C ILE A 138 9.48 16.04 -0.01
N SER A 139 10.26 15.76 -1.03
CA SER A 139 11.27 16.68 -1.54
C SER A 139 10.63 17.93 -2.16
N GLN A 140 9.57 17.76 -2.94
CA GLN A 140 8.79 18.87 -3.51
C GLN A 140 8.15 19.70 -2.40
N LEU A 141 7.50 19.08 -1.42
CA LEU A 141 6.87 19.77 -0.29
C LEU A 141 7.88 20.53 0.58
N LYS A 142 9.09 20.01 0.77
CA LYS A 142 10.17 20.72 1.47
C LYS A 142 10.64 21.97 0.71
N ILE A 143 10.63 21.96 -0.64
CA ILE A 143 10.95 23.13 -1.46
C ILE A 143 9.83 24.16 -1.38
N ILE A 144 8.58 23.71 -1.49
CA ILE A 144 7.37 24.56 -1.43
C ILE A 144 7.22 25.20 -0.05
N LYS A 145 7.59 24.48 1.02
CA LYS A 145 7.35 24.89 2.42
C LYS A 145 5.85 25.16 2.64
N ASP A 146 5.54 26.30 3.28
CA ASP A 146 4.18 26.72 3.60
C ASP A 146 3.60 27.71 2.57
N ASP A 147 4.20 27.81 1.35
CA ASP A 147 3.67 28.68 0.31
C ASP A 147 2.32 28.16 -0.22
N PRO A 148 1.21 28.88 0.00
CA PRO A 148 -0.11 28.42 -0.44
C PRO A 148 -0.22 28.24 -1.96
N GLN A 149 0.53 29.03 -2.75
CA GLN A 149 0.49 28.94 -4.22
C GLN A 149 1.19 27.67 -4.68
N GLY A 150 2.35 27.34 -4.08
CA GLY A 150 3.06 26.11 -4.35
C GLY A 150 2.24 24.87 -3.98
N ILE A 151 1.60 24.86 -2.80
CA ILE A 151 0.70 23.79 -2.39
C ILE A 151 -0.47 23.63 -3.38
N MET A 152 -1.11 24.72 -3.82
CA MET A 152 -2.20 24.66 -4.80
C MET A 152 -1.77 24.18 -6.18
N LEU A 153 -0.51 24.46 -6.58
CA LEU A 153 0.03 23.97 -7.84
C LEU A 153 0.25 22.46 -7.77
N LEU A 154 0.90 21.97 -6.73
CA LEU A 154 1.12 20.55 -6.51
C LEU A 154 -0.22 19.80 -6.37
N ASP A 155 -1.20 20.37 -5.64
CA ASP A 155 -2.53 19.76 -5.53
C ASP A 155 -3.18 19.55 -6.91
N ARG A 156 -3.07 20.54 -7.83
CA ARG A 156 -3.59 20.40 -9.20
C ARG A 156 -2.87 19.29 -9.98
N GLU A 157 -1.56 19.17 -9.84
CA GLU A 157 -0.77 18.13 -10.50
C GLU A 157 -1.23 16.73 -10.04
N LEU A 158 -1.40 16.55 -8.74
CA LEU A 158 -1.80 15.27 -8.14
C LEU A 158 -3.22 14.82 -8.53
N THR A 159 -4.09 15.70 -9.05
CA THR A 159 -5.39 15.28 -9.60
C THR A 159 -5.27 14.36 -10.81
N GLY A 160 -4.14 14.40 -11.52
CA GLY A 160 -3.89 13.58 -12.70
C GLY A 160 -3.42 12.15 -12.41
N ARG A 161 -3.08 11.82 -11.15
CA ARG A 161 -2.64 10.47 -10.80
C ARG A 161 -3.79 9.48 -10.99
N MET A 162 -3.52 8.39 -11.68
CA MET A 162 -4.43 7.26 -11.86
C MET A 162 -3.78 6.00 -11.32
N THR A 163 -4.58 5.08 -10.81
CA THR A 163 -4.09 3.77 -10.41
C THR A 163 -3.71 2.94 -11.63
N THR A 164 -2.63 2.18 -11.51
CA THR A 164 -2.19 1.20 -12.51
C THR A 164 -2.75 -0.20 -12.23
N VAL A 165 -3.31 -0.41 -11.02
CA VAL A 165 -3.87 -1.69 -10.62
C VAL A 165 -5.35 -1.81 -11.02
N PRO A 166 -5.85 -3.03 -11.26
CA PRO A 166 -7.26 -3.26 -11.56
C PRO A 166 -8.15 -2.85 -10.38
N THR A 167 -9.13 -1.98 -10.63
CA THR A 167 -10.10 -1.53 -9.62
C THR A 167 -11.50 -2.12 -9.80
N GLU A 168 -11.68 -3.04 -10.74
CA GLU A 168 -12.98 -3.65 -11.01
C GLU A 168 -13.33 -4.73 -9.98
N PHE A 169 -14.10 -4.37 -8.99
CA PHE A 169 -14.62 -5.29 -7.96
C PHE A 169 -15.74 -6.22 -8.45
N SER A 170 -16.23 -6.04 -9.67
CA SER A 170 -17.33 -6.84 -10.24
C SER A 170 -16.93 -8.25 -10.71
N LYS A 171 -15.63 -8.52 -10.84
CA LYS A 171 -15.11 -9.77 -11.44
C LYS A 171 -14.72 -10.85 -10.41
N GLY A 172 -14.94 -10.63 -9.14
CA GLY A 172 -14.60 -11.58 -8.08
C GLY A 172 -13.09 -11.82 -7.95
N LEU A 173 -12.69 -13.04 -7.59
CA LEU A 173 -11.31 -13.38 -7.19
C LEU A 173 -10.29 -13.52 -8.36
N GLN A 174 -10.63 -13.22 -9.61
CA GLN A 174 -9.73 -13.53 -10.74
C GLN A 174 -8.76 -12.42 -11.13
N VAL A 175 -8.70 -11.32 -10.40
CA VAL A 175 -8.04 -10.09 -10.84
C VAL A 175 -6.57 -10.03 -10.45
N ALA A 176 -6.20 -10.50 -9.28
CA ALA A 176 -4.88 -10.22 -8.70
C ALA A 176 -3.73 -11.14 -9.22
N ILE A 177 -4.01 -12.38 -9.63
CA ILE A 177 -2.96 -13.33 -10.02
C ILE A 177 -2.59 -13.25 -11.50
N LYS A 178 -3.48 -12.77 -12.39
CA LYS A 178 -3.23 -12.72 -13.83
C LYS A 178 -2.19 -11.68 -14.28
N VAL A 179 -1.81 -10.74 -13.44
CA VAL A 179 -0.85 -9.67 -13.78
C VAL A 179 0.62 -10.13 -13.64
N ALA A 180 0.88 -11.22 -12.96
CA ALA A 180 2.25 -11.71 -12.72
C ALA A 180 2.79 -12.63 -13.83
N GLY A 181 2.09 -12.84 -14.94
CA GLY A 181 2.46 -13.83 -15.95
C GLY A 181 2.15 -13.47 -17.41
N ALA A 182 1.99 -12.19 -17.74
CA ALA A 182 1.85 -11.74 -19.15
C ALA A 182 3.13 -11.08 -19.62
#